data_227bae9b90520affacc6c76ab1676313
#
_entry.id   227bae9b90520affacc6c76ab1676313
#
_cell.length_a   1.000
_cell.length_b   1.000
_cell.length_c   1.000
_cell.angle_alpha   90.00
_cell.angle_beta   90.00
_cell.angle_gamma   90.00
#
_symmetry.space_group_name_H-M   'P 1'
#
loop_
_entity.id
_entity.type
_entity.pdbx_description
1 polymer ?
#
loop_
_entity_poly.entity_id
_entity_poly.type
_entity_poly.pdbx_seq_one_letter_code
_entity_poly.pdbx_strand_id
1 'polypeptide(L)'
;ADTFTFFAKIDDDKNITGFVVNRSELENPESLTFGEEEHKLGIRASSTRQVFFNDMKVPVECLLGERNNGFKIALNALNVGRIKLAAACLDAQRRIFNLSVNYANERKQFNTPISTFGAIRKKLAEMATATFVSEAGSYRAAQDIQDKIDALVAGGMSHQEAELKGVEEFAVECSILKVYVSDIAQKAADEGIQIFGGMGFSEDTPM
;
A
#
# COMPACT_ATOMS: atom_id res chain seq x y z
N ALA A 1 15.82 -11.37 1.88
CA ALA A 1 15.51 -10.79 3.18
C ALA A 1 16.27 -11.54 4.26
N ASP A 2 16.67 -10.83 5.30
CA ASP A 2 17.39 -11.41 6.44
C ASP A 2 16.46 -11.58 7.63
N THR A 3 15.46 -10.69 7.76
CA THR A 3 14.44 -10.73 8.81
C THR A 3 13.10 -11.16 8.24
N PHE A 4 12.47 -12.12 8.92
CA PHE A 4 11.17 -12.67 8.53
C PHE A 4 10.17 -12.53 9.67
N THR A 5 8.97 -12.05 9.36
CA THR A 5 7.83 -12.10 10.25
C THR A 5 6.86 -13.16 9.73
N PHE A 6 6.49 -14.10 10.58
CA PHE A 6 5.52 -15.15 10.23
C PHE A 6 4.56 -15.40 11.37
N PHE A 7 3.46 -16.08 11.05
CA PHE A 7 2.40 -16.39 11.99
C PHE A 7 2.09 -17.88 11.92
N ALA A 8 2.12 -18.54 13.08
CA ALA A 8 1.86 -19.97 13.18
C ALA A 8 1.08 -20.29 14.46
N LYS A 9 0.48 -21.46 14.48
CA LYS A 9 -0.09 -22.03 15.72
C LYS A 9 1.01 -22.72 16.52
N ILE A 10 0.90 -22.64 17.83
CA ILE A 10 1.73 -23.41 18.76
C ILE A 10 0.85 -24.54 19.30
N ASP A 11 1.27 -25.77 19.09
CA ASP A 11 0.53 -26.97 19.52
C ASP A 11 -0.95 -26.92 19.11
N ASP A 12 -1.85 -27.14 20.06
CA ASP A 12 -3.30 -27.11 19.87
C ASP A 12 -3.94 -25.73 20.12
N ASP A 13 -3.15 -24.66 20.07
CA ASP A 13 -3.65 -23.30 20.26
C ASP A 13 -4.80 -22.97 19.30
N LYS A 14 -5.82 -22.29 19.82
CA LYS A 14 -6.95 -21.84 19.01
C LYS A 14 -6.54 -20.78 17.99
N ASN A 15 -5.66 -19.87 18.38
CA ASN A 15 -5.26 -18.72 17.58
C ASN A 15 -3.79 -18.86 17.14
N ILE A 16 -3.42 -18.04 16.16
CA ILE A 16 -2.05 -17.93 15.69
C ILE A 16 -1.23 -17.01 16.61
N THR A 17 0.05 -17.26 16.65
CA THR A 17 1.07 -16.47 17.34
C THR A 17 2.02 -15.87 16.32
N GLY A 18 2.52 -14.66 16.55
CA GLY A 18 3.50 -13.98 15.69
C GLY A 18 4.93 -14.28 16.12
N PHE A 19 5.82 -14.34 15.13
CA PHE A 19 7.27 -14.54 15.33
C PHE A 19 8.04 -13.60 14.42
N VAL A 20 9.17 -13.10 14.93
CA VAL A 20 10.16 -12.35 14.13
C VAL A 20 11.48 -13.10 14.26
N VAL A 21 12.02 -13.57 13.13
CA VAL A 21 13.30 -14.26 13.11
C VAL A 21 14.29 -13.53 12.22
N ASN A 22 15.52 -13.42 12.67
CA ASN A 22 16.64 -13.04 11.84
C ASN A 22 17.35 -14.31 11.37
N ARG A 23 17.42 -14.53 10.06
CA ARG A 23 17.97 -15.73 9.46
C ARG A 23 19.40 -16.01 9.92
N SER A 24 20.21 -14.97 10.11
CA SER A 24 21.61 -15.11 10.58
C SER A 24 21.74 -15.57 12.03
N GLU A 25 20.66 -15.48 12.82
CA GLU A 25 20.62 -15.84 14.23
C GLU A 25 19.97 -17.22 14.47
N LEU A 26 19.48 -17.88 13.42
CA LEU A 26 18.92 -19.21 13.52
C LEU A 26 20.02 -20.25 13.71
N GLU A 27 19.76 -21.26 14.55
CA GLU A 27 20.65 -22.39 14.76
C GLU A 27 20.91 -23.19 13.47
N ASN A 28 19.85 -23.29 12.61
CA ASN A 28 19.89 -24.01 11.34
C ASN A 28 19.27 -23.16 10.21
N PRO A 29 20.00 -22.12 9.71
CA PRO A 29 19.47 -21.19 8.69
C PRO A 29 19.08 -21.88 7.37
N GLU A 30 19.62 -23.05 7.08
CA GLU A 30 19.30 -23.89 5.92
C GLU A 30 17.89 -24.52 5.99
N SER A 31 17.27 -24.53 7.17
CA SER A 31 15.89 -24.98 7.35
C SER A 31 14.87 -24.04 6.71
N LEU A 32 15.28 -22.79 6.45
CA LEU A 32 14.47 -21.78 5.76
C LEU A 32 14.87 -21.75 4.29
N THR A 33 14.01 -22.31 3.44
CA THR A 33 14.24 -22.37 1.99
C THR A 33 13.20 -21.59 1.20
N PHE A 34 13.53 -21.27 -0.04
CA PHE A 34 12.70 -20.40 -0.89
C PHE A 34 12.42 -21.06 -2.22
N GLY A 35 11.20 -20.90 -2.72
CA GLY A 35 10.82 -21.23 -4.08
C GLY A 35 11.37 -20.23 -5.11
N GLU A 36 10.94 -20.40 -6.36
CA GLU A 36 11.24 -19.47 -7.43
C GLU A 36 10.52 -18.13 -7.26
N GLU A 37 10.99 -17.11 -7.99
CA GLU A 37 10.32 -15.80 -8.02
C GLU A 37 8.96 -15.89 -8.73
N GLU A 38 7.93 -15.29 -8.12
CA GLU A 38 6.61 -15.19 -8.73
C GLU A 38 6.62 -14.24 -9.94
N HIS A 39 5.98 -14.64 -11.02
CA HIS A 39 5.78 -13.83 -12.22
C HIS A 39 4.67 -12.80 -12.00
N LYS A 40 5.01 -11.64 -11.46
CA LYS A 40 4.04 -10.59 -11.10
C LYS A 40 3.75 -9.64 -12.25
N LEU A 41 2.53 -9.08 -12.28
CA LEU A 41 2.15 -8.02 -13.23
C LEU A 41 2.93 -6.72 -13.01
N GLY A 42 3.21 -6.37 -11.75
CA GLY A 42 3.94 -5.15 -11.37
C GLY A 42 4.82 -5.37 -10.15
N ILE A 43 5.54 -4.32 -9.76
CA ILE A 43 6.46 -4.32 -8.60
C ILE A 43 7.46 -5.50 -8.69
N ARG A 44 7.97 -5.74 -9.90
CA ARG A 44 8.82 -6.90 -10.21
C ARG A 44 10.17 -6.86 -9.50
N ALA A 45 10.65 -5.68 -9.13
CA ALA A 45 11.90 -5.51 -8.39
C ALA A 45 11.81 -5.96 -6.91
N SER A 46 10.59 -6.12 -6.37
CA SER A 46 10.38 -6.68 -5.03
C SER A 46 10.22 -8.19 -5.14
N SER A 47 11.08 -8.94 -4.43
CA SER A 47 11.04 -10.41 -4.41
C SER A 47 9.73 -10.90 -3.79
N THR A 48 9.07 -11.85 -4.45
CA THR A 48 7.90 -12.57 -3.93
C THR A 48 8.09 -14.03 -4.23
N ARG A 49 8.21 -14.86 -3.18
CA ARG A 49 8.51 -16.29 -3.28
C ARG A 49 7.70 -17.07 -2.26
N GLN A 50 7.53 -18.33 -2.51
CA GLN A 50 7.13 -19.28 -1.47
C GLN A 50 8.27 -19.42 -0.46
N VAL A 51 7.90 -19.56 0.81
CA VAL A 51 8.85 -19.77 1.92
C VAL A 51 8.53 -21.08 2.59
N PHE A 52 9.51 -21.93 2.73
CA PHE A 52 9.38 -23.26 3.33
C PHE A 52 10.16 -23.31 4.63
N PHE A 53 9.52 -23.82 5.67
CA PHE A 53 10.07 -24.05 6.99
C PHE A 53 10.26 -25.56 7.20
N ASN A 54 11.51 -26.02 7.18
CA ASN A 54 11.85 -27.45 7.24
C ASN A 54 12.44 -27.76 8.63
N ASP A 55 11.59 -28.11 9.59
CA ASP A 55 11.98 -28.37 10.98
C ASP A 55 12.82 -27.22 11.59
N MET A 56 12.46 -25.98 11.25
CA MET A 56 13.15 -24.79 11.73
C MET A 56 12.95 -24.61 13.22
N LYS A 57 14.03 -24.56 13.96
CA LYS A 57 14.02 -24.24 15.39
C LYS A 57 13.96 -22.74 15.58
N VAL A 58 12.93 -22.28 16.28
CA VAL A 58 12.69 -20.85 16.58
C VAL A 58 12.87 -20.63 18.07
N PRO A 59 13.84 -19.79 18.47
CA PRO A 59 14.02 -19.42 19.89
C PRO A 59 12.77 -18.73 20.45
N VAL A 60 12.50 -18.91 21.74
CA VAL A 60 11.34 -18.31 22.40
C VAL A 60 11.38 -16.76 22.39
N GLU A 61 12.57 -16.20 22.33
CA GLU A 61 12.85 -14.77 22.25
C GLU A 61 12.36 -14.15 20.93
N CYS A 62 12.14 -14.98 19.90
CA CYS A 62 11.58 -14.55 18.60
C CYS A 62 10.07 -14.35 18.65
N LEU A 63 9.42 -14.56 19.78
CA LEU A 63 7.99 -14.33 19.97
C LEU A 63 7.66 -12.84 19.75
N LEU A 64 6.74 -12.56 18.84
CA LEU A 64 6.24 -11.21 18.57
C LEU A 64 4.96 -10.96 19.39
N GLY A 65 5.10 -10.18 20.46
CA GLY A 65 4.00 -9.90 21.39
C GLY A 65 3.63 -11.12 22.24
N GLU A 66 2.34 -11.35 22.43
CA GLU A 66 1.85 -12.44 23.30
C GLU A 66 1.42 -13.67 22.48
N ARG A 67 1.52 -14.87 23.07
CA ARG A 67 0.99 -16.11 22.51
C ARG A 67 -0.50 -15.96 22.23
N ASN A 68 -0.98 -16.48 21.11
CA ASN A 68 -2.36 -16.38 20.63
C ASN A 68 -2.82 -14.98 20.17
N ASN A 69 -1.95 -13.97 20.12
CA ASN A 69 -2.28 -12.61 19.71
C ASN A 69 -1.83 -12.27 18.26
N GLY A 70 -1.30 -13.25 17.54
CA GLY A 70 -0.74 -13.04 16.19
C GLY A 70 -1.75 -12.52 15.18
N PHE A 71 -3.01 -12.94 15.27
CA PHE A 71 -4.07 -12.46 14.36
C PHE A 71 -4.31 -10.95 14.50
N LYS A 72 -4.33 -10.42 15.71
CA LYS A 72 -4.47 -8.98 15.96
C LYS A 72 -3.29 -8.19 15.40
N ILE A 73 -2.07 -8.70 15.63
CA ILE A 73 -0.85 -8.08 15.09
C ILE A 73 -0.87 -8.07 13.56
N ALA A 74 -1.23 -9.19 12.93
CA ALA A 74 -1.34 -9.30 11.47
C ALA A 74 -2.38 -8.32 10.88
N LEU A 75 -3.56 -8.18 11.50
CA LEU A 75 -4.59 -7.22 11.05
C LEU A 75 -4.13 -5.78 11.17
N ASN A 76 -3.43 -5.41 12.25
CA ASN A 76 -2.90 -4.05 12.42
C ASN A 76 -1.82 -3.75 11.37
N ALA A 77 -0.94 -4.70 11.07
CA ALA A 77 0.03 -4.55 9.99
C ALA A 77 -0.66 -4.32 8.62
N LEU A 78 -1.79 -5.01 8.37
CA LEU A 78 -2.59 -4.81 7.15
C LEU A 78 -3.26 -3.42 7.12
N ASN A 79 -3.75 -2.90 8.23
CA ASN A 79 -4.34 -1.56 8.30
C ASN A 79 -3.30 -0.47 7.97
N VAL A 80 -2.10 -0.58 8.55
CA VAL A 80 -0.97 0.30 8.20
C VAL A 80 -0.59 0.17 6.71
N GLY A 81 -0.58 -1.06 6.17
CA GLY A 81 -0.34 -1.30 4.75
C GLY A 81 -1.39 -0.65 3.83
N ARG A 82 -2.66 -0.62 4.25
CA ARG A 82 -3.77 -0.01 3.49
C ARG A 82 -3.61 1.50 3.37
N ILE A 83 -3.33 2.22 4.46
CA ILE A 83 -3.14 3.67 4.40
C ILE A 83 -1.86 4.05 3.65
N LYS A 84 -0.78 3.27 3.78
CA LYS A 84 0.45 3.45 3.01
C LYS A 84 0.23 3.25 1.51
N LEU A 85 -0.56 2.25 1.11
CA LEU A 85 -0.89 2.03 -0.31
C LEU A 85 -1.71 3.19 -0.87
N ALA A 86 -2.68 3.72 -0.11
CA ALA A 86 -3.42 4.91 -0.51
C ALA A 86 -2.45 6.09 -0.76
N ALA A 87 -1.53 6.36 0.17
CA ALA A 87 -0.53 7.41 0.01
C ALA A 87 0.36 7.22 -1.24
N ALA A 88 0.81 5.99 -1.52
CA ALA A 88 1.61 5.68 -2.71
C ALA A 88 0.84 5.95 -4.02
N CYS A 89 -0.46 5.63 -4.06
CA CYS A 89 -1.31 5.86 -5.22
C CYS A 89 -1.59 7.35 -5.49
N LEU A 90 -1.48 8.23 -4.48
CA LEU A 90 -1.65 9.69 -4.68
C LEU A 90 -0.57 10.29 -5.58
N ASP A 91 0.68 9.90 -5.39
CA ASP A 91 1.77 10.38 -6.24
C ASP A 91 1.57 9.96 -7.70
N ALA A 92 1.17 8.71 -7.92
CA ALA A 92 0.85 8.21 -9.25
C ALA A 92 -0.28 9.03 -9.91
N GLN A 93 -1.37 9.30 -9.18
CA GLN A 93 -2.48 10.12 -9.70
C GLN A 93 -2.01 11.53 -10.10
N ARG A 94 -1.26 12.21 -9.25
CA ARG A 94 -0.71 13.55 -9.51
C ARG A 94 0.21 13.56 -10.74
N ARG A 95 1.09 12.57 -10.83
CA ARG A 95 2.03 12.44 -11.96
C ARG A 95 1.28 12.25 -13.27
N ILE A 96 0.34 11.30 -13.33
CA ILE A 96 -0.47 11.03 -14.52
C ILE A 96 -1.28 12.26 -14.92
N PHE A 97 -1.93 12.93 -13.97
CA PHE A 97 -2.67 14.16 -14.22
C PHE A 97 -1.78 15.24 -14.83
N ASN A 98 -0.63 15.54 -14.24
CA ASN A 98 0.29 16.56 -14.75
C ASN A 98 0.80 16.24 -16.16
N LEU A 99 1.18 14.98 -16.42
CA LEU A 99 1.60 14.54 -17.75
C LEU A 99 0.47 14.71 -18.76
N SER A 100 -0.76 14.36 -18.40
CA SER A 100 -1.95 14.50 -19.25
C SER A 100 -2.27 15.95 -19.57
N VAL A 101 -2.16 16.86 -18.59
CA VAL A 101 -2.36 18.30 -18.78
C VAL A 101 -1.32 18.87 -19.74
N ASN A 102 -0.04 18.57 -19.52
CA ASN A 102 1.05 19.05 -20.35
C ASN A 102 0.88 18.57 -21.80
N TYR A 103 0.67 17.27 -21.99
CA TYR A 103 0.44 16.71 -23.31
C TYR A 103 -0.77 17.33 -24.01
N ALA A 104 -1.90 17.49 -23.30
CA ALA A 104 -3.11 18.07 -23.87
C ALA A 104 -2.93 19.53 -24.31
N ASN A 105 -2.06 20.30 -23.65
CA ASN A 105 -1.74 21.68 -24.03
C ASN A 105 -0.80 21.76 -25.23
N GLU A 106 0.10 20.82 -25.39
CA GLU A 106 1.09 20.80 -26.48
C GLU A 106 0.55 20.15 -27.75
N ARG A 107 -0.19 19.05 -27.60
CA ARG A 107 -0.73 18.28 -28.73
C ARG A 107 -1.82 19.04 -29.45
N LYS A 108 -1.67 19.23 -30.76
CA LYS A 108 -2.67 19.90 -31.62
C LYS A 108 -3.35 18.89 -32.53
N GLN A 109 -4.65 19.01 -32.66
CA GLN A 109 -5.49 18.43 -33.70
C GLN A 109 -6.43 19.50 -34.25
N PHE A 110 -6.74 19.47 -35.55
CA PHE A 110 -7.54 20.50 -36.20
C PHE A 110 -6.98 21.91 -35.95
N ASN A 111 -5.67 22.07 -35.94
CA ASN A 111 -4.93 23.30 -35.65
C ASN A 111 -5.14 23.90 -34.23
N THR A 112 -5.65 23.11 -33.30
CA THR A 112 -6.01 23.57 -31.95
C THR A 112 -5.47 22.63 -30.90
N PRO A 113 -4.96 23.12 -29.75
CA PRO A 113 -4.56 22.23 -28.62
C PRO A 113 -5.75 21.35 -28.20
N ILE A 114 -5.49 20.07 -27.94
CA ILE A 114 -6.57 19.15 -27.58
C ILE A 114 -7.17 19.47 -26.21
N SER A 115 -6.47 20.22 -25.36
CA SER A 115 -6.99 20.72 -24.08
C SER A 115 -8.22 21.63 -24.22
N THR A 116 -8.48 22.16 -25.40
CA THR A 116 -9.68 23.01 -25.67
C THR A 116 -10.95 22.21 -25.94
N PHE A 117 -10.82 20.91 -26.27
CA PHE A 117 -11.97 20.06 -26.57
C PHE A 117 -12.71 19.65 -25.30
N GLY A 118 -14.05 19.74 -25.33
CA GLY A 118 -14.89 19.43 -24.17
C GLY A 118 -14.65 18.04 -23.56
N ALA A 119 -14.44 17.02 -24.41
CA ALA A 119 -14.16 15.66 -23.97
C ALA A 119 -12.86 15.57 -23.17
N ILE A 120 -11.78 16.22 -23.62
CA ILE A 120 -10.48 16.24 -22.92
C ILE A 120 -10.59 17.05 -21.63
N ARG A 121 -11.25 18.22 -21.67
CA ARG A 121 -11.48 19.05 -20.48
C ARG A 121 -12.27 18.30 -19.41
N LYS A 122 -13.29 17.52 -19.79
CA LYS A 122 -14.05 16.69 -18.86
C LYS A 122 -13.15 15.66 -18.18
N LYS A 123 -12.35 14.90 -18.94
CA LYS A 123 -11.42 13.91 -18.41
C LYS A 123 -10.44 14.53 -17.40
N LEU A 124 -9.81 15.63 -17.78
CA LEU A 124 -8.86 16.34 -16.89
C LEU A 124 -9.55 16.88 -15.63
N ALA A 125 -10.77 17.40 -15.73
CA ALA A 125 -11.53 17.87 -14.56
C ALA A 125 -11.89 16.73 -13.61
N GLU A 126 -12.33 15.58 -14.15
CA GLU A 126 -12.65 14.39 -13.36
C GLU A 126 -11.39 13.83 -12.66
N MET A 127 -10.25 13.76 -13.36
CA MET A 127 -8.96 13.35 -12.78
C MET A 127 -8.53 14.29 -11.65
N ALA A 128 -8.60 15.61 -11.86
CA ALA A 128 -8.23 16.60 -10.84
C ALA A 128 -9.12 16.49 -9.60
N THR A 129 -10.43 16.39 -9.79
CA THR A 129 -11.40 16.28 -8.69
C THR A 129 -11.19 14.99 -7.90
N ALA A 130 -11.03 13.86 -8.60
CA ALA A 130 -10.83 12.57 -7.95
C ALA A 130 -9.48 12.50 -7.19
N THR A 131 -8.42 13.08 -7.75
CA THR A 131 -7.13 13.21 -7.06
C THR A 131 -7.25 14.07 -5.80
N PHE A 132 -7.94 15.21 -5.87
CA PHE A 132 -8.19 16.06 -4.70
C PHE A 132 -8.95 15.33 -3.61
N VAL A 133 -10.02 14.59 -3.96
CA VAL A 133 -10.80 13.82 -2.98
C VAL A 133 -9.96 12.70 -2.36
N SER A 134 -9.16 11.99 -3.17
CA SER A 134 -8.23 10.96 -2.69
C SER A 134 -7.23 11.52 -1.69
N GLU A 135 -6.68 12.69 -1.99
CA GLU A 135 -5.70 13.40 -1.16
C GLU A 135 -6.33 13.86 0.15
N ALA A 136 -7.46 14.58 0.08
CA ALA A 136 -8.17 15.09 1.25
C ALA A 136 -8.56 13.96 2.22
N GLY A 137 -9.09 12.85 1.69
CA GLY A 137 -9.45 11.68 2.49
C GLY A 137 -8.24 11.01 3.16
N SER A 138 -7.14 10.86 2.41
CA SER A 138 -5.92 10.22 2.93
C SER A 138 -5.26 11.05 4.03
N TYR A 139 -5.12 12.36 3.85
CA TYR A 139 -4.57 13.25 4.88
C TYR A 139 -5.49 13.37 6.09
N ARG A 140 -6.80 13.40 5.88
CA ARG A 140 -7.76 13.43 6.99
C ARG A 140 -7.65 12.17 7.85
N ALA A 141 -7.66 10.99 7.26
CA ALA A 141 -7.51 9.74 8.00
C ALA A 141 -6.16 9.64 8.73
N ALA A 142 -5.08 10.09 8.09
CA ALA A 142 -3.77 10.13 8.74
C ALA A 142 -3.76 11.06 9.97
N GLN A 143 -4.40 12.23 9.87
CA GLN A 143 -4.52 13.16 11.00
C GLN A 143 -5.38 12.58 12.11
N ASP A 144 -6.53 11.98 11.79
CA ASP A 144 -7.43 11.38 12.78
C ASP A 144 -6.74 10.23 13.55
N ILE A 145 -5.92 9.42 12.86
CA ILE A 145 -5.08 8.40 13.50
C ILE A 145 -4.06 9.04 14.44
N GLN A 146 -3.38 10.10 14.02
CA GLN A 146 -2.39 10.79 14.84
C GLN A 146 -3.03 11.44 16.09
N ASP A 147 -4.13 12.14 15.90
CA ASP A 147 -4.88 12.77 17.00
C ASP A 147 -5.33 11.73 18.03
N LYS A 148 -5.74 10.54 17.58
CA LYS A 148 -6.09 9.44 18.48
C LYS A 148 -4.89 8.90 19.24
N ILE A 149 -3.76 8.72 18.58
CA ILE A 149 -2.50 8.29 19.22
C ILE A 149 -2.10 9.29 20.30
N ASP A 150 -2.09 10.58 19.99
CA ASP A 150 -1.71 11.64 20.91
C ASP A 150 -2.63 11.68 22.13
N ALA A 151 -3.95 11.53 21.92
CA ALA A 151 -4.92 11.47 23.02
C ALA A 151 -4.71 10.25 23.94
N LEU A 152 -4.38 9.08 23.37
CA LEU A 152 -4.11 7.87 24.14
C LEU A 152 -2.82 7.99 24.96
N VAL A 153 -1.77 8.56 24.38
CA VAL A 153 -0.49 8.83 25.06
C VAL A 153 -0.69 9.85 26.20
N ALA A 154 -1.43 10.94 25.94
CA ALA A 154 -1.79 11.92 26.98
C ALA A 154 -2.60 11.29 28.12
N GLY A 155 -3.38 10.25 27.84
CA GLY A 155 -4.11 9.44 28.82
C GLY A 155 -3.25 8.42 29.60
N GLY A 156 -1.93 8.40 29.37
CA GLY A 156 -0.99 7.55 30.11
C GLY A 156 -0.70 6.19 29.45
N MET A 157 -1.16 5.97 28.22
CA MET A 157 -0.81 4.75 27.45
C MET A 157 0.61 4.84 26.93
N SER A 158 1.31 3.69 26.81
CA SER A 158 2.61 3.66 26.14
C SER A 158 2.44 4.05 24.66
N HIS A 159 3.44 4.71 24.08
CA HIS A 159 3.39 5.14 22.68
C HIS A 159 3.15 3.95 21.73
N GLN A 160 3.82 2.82 21.97
CA GLN A 160 3.67 1.61 21.15
C GLN A 160 2.24 1.05 21.19
N GLU A 161 1.60 0.99 22.36
CA GLU A 161 0.20 0.55 22.46
C GLU A 161 -0.77 1.55 21.85
N ALA A 162 -0.49 2.85 21.99
CA ALA A 162 -1.30 3.92 21.43
C ALA A 162 -1.27 3.88 19.89
N GLU A 163 -0.12 3.65 19.26
CA GLU A 163 0.00 3.46 17.82
C GLU A 163 -0.87 2.30 17.32
N LEU A 164 -0.79 1.14 17.98
CA LEU A 164 -1.60 -0.02 17.59
C LEU A 164 -3.10 0.26 17.70
N LYS A 165 -3.54 0.89 18.81
CA LYS A 165 -4.95 1.22 19.03
C LYS A 165 -5.44 2.36 18.14
N GLY A 166 -4.61 3.35 17.86
CA GLY A 166 -4.92 4.44 16.95
C GLY A 166 -5.23 3.94 15.55
N VAL A 167 -4.39 3.06 15.02
CA VAL A 167 -4.61 2.45 13.70
C VAL A 167 -5.81 1.50 13.69
N GLU A 168 -6.02 0.73 14.77
CA GLU A 168 -7.14 -0.21 14.92
C GLU A 168 -8.50 0.53 14.89
N GLU A 169 -8.61 1.70 15.52
CA GLU A 169 -9.80 2.53 15.55
C GLU A 169 -10.27 2.93 14.15
N PHE A 170 -9.34 3.26 13.25
CA PHE A 170 -9.61 3.72 11.88
C PHE A 170 -9.43 2.62 10.81
N ALA A 171 -9.60 1.35 11.17
CA ALA A 171 -9.46 0.22 10.24
C ALA A 171 -10.44 0.28 9.05
N VAL A 172 -11.64 0.84 9.26
CA VAL A 172 -12.66 1.00 8.23
C VAL A 172 -12.23 2.08 7.23
N GLU A 173 -11.80 3.25 7.72
CA GLU A 173 -11.30 4.36 6.90
C GLU A 173 -10.08 3.92 6.09
N CYS A 174 -9.12 3.22 6.70
CA CYS A 174 -7.97 2.65 6.00
C CYS A 174 -8.40 1.69 4.88
N SER A 175 -9.44 0.89 5.10
CA SER A 175 -9.97 -0.05 4.09
C SER A 175 -10.66 0.67 2.94
N ILE A 176 -11.50 1.66 3.22
CA ILE A 176 -12.17 2.49 2.22
C ILE A 176 -11.14 3.23 1.36
N LEU A 177 -10.17 3.88 2.00
CA LEU A 177 -9.13 4.63 1.31
C LEU A 177 -8.26 3.75 0.41
N LYS A 178 -7.87 2.56 0.90
CA LYS A 178 -7.12 1.61 0.07
C LYS A 178 -7.85 1.31 -1.23
N VAL A 179 -9.14 0.99 -1.18
CA VAL A 179 -9.95 0.65 -2.36
C VAL A 179 -10.14 1.89 -3.22
N TYR A 180 -10.71 2.95 -2.67
CA TYR A 180 -11.04 4.16 -3.40
C TYR A 180 -9.83 4.75 -4.13
N VAL A 181 -8.73 4.99 -3.40
CA VAL A 181 -7.55 5.67 -3.96
C VAL A 181 -6.84 4.80 -5.01
N SER A 182 -6.79 3.46 -4.81
CA SER A 182 -6.22 2.58 -5.84
C SER A 182 -7.08 2.49 -7.10
N ASP A 183 -8.41 2.49 -6.98
CA ASP A 183 -9.32 2.49 -8.13
C ASP A 183 -9.25 3.81 -8.90
N ILE A 184 -9.11 4.93 -8.19
CA ILE A 184 -8.91 6.24 -8.84
C ILE A 184 -7.55 6.31 -9.54
N ALA A 185 -6.49 5.72 -8.98
CA ALA A 185 -5.19 5.64 -9.64
C ALA A 185 -5.27 4.85 -10.97
N GLN A 186 -6.00 3.72 -10.97
CA GLN A 186 -6.25 2.95 -12.19
C GLN A 186 -7.04 3.77 -13.22
N LYS A 187 -8.12 4.42 -12.80
CA LYS A 187 -8.91 5.28 -13.70
C LYS A 187 -8.09 6.44 -14.26
N ALA A 188 -7.24 7.05 -13.46
CA ALA A 188 -6.35 8.11 -13.91
C ALA A 188 -5.37 7.60 -14.99
N ALA A 189 -4.81 6.38 -14.82
CA ALA A 189 -3.95 5.75 -15.81
C ALA A 189 -4.70 5.49 -17.12
N ASP A 190 -5.90 4.92 -17.07
CA ASP A 190 -6.72 4.64 -18.24
C ASP A 190 -7.07 5.94 -19.00
N GLU A 191 -7.46 7.00 -18.29
CA GLU A 191 -7.79 8.29 -18.90
C GLU A 191 -6.54 9.01 -19.44
N GLY A 192 -5.40 8.85 -18.76
CA GLY A 192 -4.10 9.32 -19.26
C GLY A 192 -3.75 8.69 -20.60
N ILE A 193 -3.82 7.37 -20.72
CA ILE A 193 -3.61 6.63 -21.97
C ILE A 193 -4.55 7.15 -23.06
N GLN A 194 -5.83 7.37 -22.74
CA GLN A 194 -6.81 7.90 -23.69
C GLN A 194 -6.49 9.32 -24.16
N ILE A 195 -6.01 10.20 -23.27
CA ILE A 195 -5.60 11.57 -23.61
C ILE A 195 -4.39 11.56 -24.55
N PHE A 196 -3.43 10.66 -24.33
CA PHE A 196 -2.28 10.46 -25.22
C PHE A 196 -2.66 9.85 -26.58
N GLY A 197 -3.85 9.24 -26.69
CA GLY A 197 -4.32 8.61 -27.92
C GLY A 197 -3.40 7.50 -28.40
N GLY A 198 -3.05 7.46 -29.68
CA GLY A 198 -2.14 6.43 -30.22
C GLY A 198 -0.77 6.40 -29.54
N MET A 199 -0.29 7.52 -29.01
CA MET A 199 0.97 7.57 -28.25
C MET A 199 0.85 6.90 -26.88
N GLY A 200 -0.33 6.81 -26.29
CA GLY A 200 -0.54 6.09 -25.02
C GLY A 200 -0.31 4.58 -25.09
N PHE A 201 -0.27 4.03 -26.29
CA PHE A 201 0.07 2.61 -26.54
C PHE A 201 1.59 2.36 -26.61
N SER A 202 2.40 3.40 -26.81
CA SER A 202 3.85 3.27 -26.97
C SER A 202 4.57 3.22 -25.63
N GLU A 203 5.53 2.30 -25.48
CA GLU A 203 6.44 2.25 -24.33
C GLU A 203 7.37 3.49 -24.24
N ASP A 204 7.48 4.26 -25.32
CA ASP A 204 8.26 5.51 -25.34
C ASP A 204 7.58 6.67 -24.62
N THR A 205 6.31 6.51 -24.22
CA THR A 205 5.57 7.50 -23.47
C THR A 205 5.52 7.17 -21.98
N PRO A 206 5.45 8.20 -21.10
CA PRO A 206 5.56 8.01 -19.66
C PRO A 206 4.23 7.60 -18.97
N MET A 207 3.28 6.97 -19.71
CA MET A 207 1.99 6.52 -19.19
C MET A 207 2.01 5.07 -18.72
#